data_1ff5c104911fef464542b06fde752ad2
#
_entry.id   1ff5c104911fef464542b06fde752ad2
#
_cell.length_a   1.000
_cell.length_b   1.000
_cell.length_c   1.000
_cell.angle_alpha   90.00
_cell.angle_beta   90.00
_cell.angle_gamma   90.00
#
_symmetry.space_group_name_H-M   'P 1'
#
loop_
_entity.id
_entity.type
_entity.pdbx_description
1 polymer ?
#
loop_
_entity_poly.entity_id
_entity_poly.type
_entity_poly.pdbx_seq_one_letter_code
_entity_poly.pdbx_strand_id
1 'polypeptide(L)'
;MMNDDLTKLFLKYQDHPTFFSYSPITSVHDLGCMGETLLNLAVNSQNKKDVILLIENGANVNQQGELNFTPIQNACFYGNLDIIEVLLENGAKPNIKNEFGYDAYHYTTEEHHDKKRSKEIMNLLKSYKYHR
;
A
#
# COMPACT_ATOMS: atom_id res chain seq x y z
N MET A 1 18.87 5.19 -16.02
CA MET A 1 19.54 5.60 -14.79
C MET A 1 18.48 5.78 -13.69
N MET A 2 18.77 5.22 -12.52
CA MET A 2 17.87 5.35 -11.37
C MET A 2 17.95 6.78 -10.85
N ASN A 3 16.80 7.39 -10.51
CA ASN A 3 16.82 8.73 -9.94
C ASN A 3 17.31 8.69 -8.47
N ASP A 4 17.84 9.81 -8.01
CA ASP A 4 18.40 9.91 -6.67
C ASP A 4 17.39 9.67 -5.56
N ASP A 5 16.14 10.10 -5.76
CA ASP A 5 15.08 9.93 -4.77
C ASP A 5 14.74 8.45 -4.59
N LEU A 6 14.69 7.71 -5.68
CA LEU A 6 14.43 6.27 -5.62
C LEU A 6 15.60 5.53 -4.95
N THR A 7 16.84 5.94 -5.25
CA THR A 7 18.01 5.37 -4.60
C THR A 7 17.96 5.59 -3.09
N LYS A 8 17.60 6.80 -2.65
CA LYS A 8 17.46 7.12 -1.23
C LYS A 8 16.36 6.29 -0.58
N LEU A 9 15.26 6.09 -1.30
CA LEU A 9 14.15 5.26 -0.80
C LEU A 9 14.63 3.83 -0.60
N PHE A 10 15.33 3.25 -1.55
CA PHE A 10 15.84 1.88 -1.45
C PHE A 10 16.79 1.74 -0.26
N LEU A 11 17.69 2.69 -0.07
CA LEU A 11 18.63 2.68 1.07
C LEU A 11 17.87 2.75 2.41
N LYS A 12 16.84 3.59 2.47
CA LYS A 12 16.01 3.71 3.67
C LYS A 12 15.33 2.39 4.04
N TYR A 13 14.71 1.73 3.05
CA TYR A 13 13.99 0.49 3.31
C TYR A 13 14.91 -0.73 3.43
N GLN A 14 16.15 -0.63 2.96
CA GLN A 14 17.12 -1.71 3.10
C GLN A 14 17.37 -2.06 4.57
N ASP A 15 17.30 -1.08 5.45
CA ASP A 15 17.49 -1.29 6.90
C ASP A 15 16.25 -1.81 7.60
N HIS A 16 15.11 -1.85 6.91
CA HIS A 16 13.88 -2.38 7.49
C HIS A 16 14.01 -3.90 7.68
N PRO A 17 13.54 -4.47 8.81
CA PRO A 17 13.65 -5.92 9.07
C PRO A 17 13.19 -6.80 7.92
N THR A 18 12.19 -6.36 7.15
CA THR A 18 11.67 -7.10 6.00
C THR A 18 12.75 -7.34 4.93
N PHE A 19 13.68 -6.40 4.76
CA PHE A 19 14.72 -6.47 3.72
C PHE A 19 16.14 -6.64 4.25
N PHE A 20 16.31 -6.55 5.55
CA PHE A 20 17.64 -6.48 6.18
C PHE A 20 18.60 -7.62 5.77
N SER A 21 18.10 -8.84 5.65
CA SER A 21 18.93 -10.02 5.36
C SER A 21 18.99 -10.36 3.88
N TYR A 22 18.37 -9.55 3.04
CA TYR A 22 18.27 -9.84 1.62
C TYR A 22 19.30 -9.07 0.81
N SER A 23 19.44 -9.46 -0.45
CA SER A 23 20.26 -8.73 -1.40
C SER A 23 19.84 -7.27 -1.46
N PRO A 24 20.76 -6.36 -1.85
CA PRO A 24 20.40 -4.95 -1.96
C PRO A 24 19.16 -4.73 -2.81
N ILE A 25 18.30 -3.83 -2.39
CA ILE A 25 17.10 -3.46 -3.14
C ILE A 25 17.55 -2.69 -4.38
N THR A 26 17.14 -3.16 -5.55
CA THR A 26 17.49 -2.55 -6.83
C THR A 26 16.28 -2.22 -7.69
N SER A 27 15.09 -2.66 -7.29
CA SER A 27 13.87 -2.50 -8.07
C SER A 27 12.67 -2.28 -7.15
N VAL A 28 11.69 -1.49 -7.62
CA VAL A 28 10.42 -1.33 -6.92
C VAL A 28 9.66 -2.65 -6.81
N HIS A 29 10.03 -3.65 -7.61
CA HIS A 29 9.38 -4.97 -7.62
C HIS A 29 10.06 -5.98 -6.69
N ASP A 30 11.13 -5.60 -6.02
CA ASP A 30 11.81 -6.51 -5.10
C ASP A 30 10.91 -6.84 -3.92
N LEU A 31 10.90 -8.11 -3.52
CA LEU A 31 10.10 -8.59 -2.41
C LEU A 31 11.00 -8.93 -1.23
N GLY A 32 10.54 -8.60 -0.05
CA GLY A 32 11.24 -8.93 1.18
C GLY A 32 10.69 -10.18 1.85
N CYS A 33 10.90 -10.25 3.16
CA CYS A 33 10.46 -11.37 3.97
C CYS A 33 8.96 -11.64 3.78
N MET A 34 8.60 -12.90 3.66
CA MET A 34 7.20 -13.34 3.48
C MET A 34 6.53 -12.76 2.24
N GLY A 35 7.32 -12.34 1.24
CA GLY A 35 6.81 -11.77 0.01
C GLY A 35 6.31 -10.33 0.13
N GLU A 36 6.69 -9.62 1.20
CA GLU A 36 6.23 -8.25 1.41
C GLU A 36 6.79 -7.31 0.35
N THR A 37 5.99 -6.30 -0.03
CA THR A 37 6.35 -5.33 -1.05
C THR A 37 6.83 -4.03 -0.44
N LEU A 38 7.66 -3.29 -1.19
CA LEU A 38 8.07 -1.94 -0.79
C LEU A 38 6.85 -1.02 -0.66
N LEU A 39 5.89 -1.16 -1.57
CA LEU A 39 4.69 -0.32 -1.53
C LEU A 39 3.90 -0.54 -0.25
N ASN A 40 3.70 -1.80 0.17
CA ASN A 40 3.02 -2.08 1.43
C ASN A 40 3.77 -1.47 2.62
N LEU A 41 5.11 -1.54 2.63
CA LEU A 41 5.89 -0.93 3.71
C LEU A 41 5.71 0.59 3.75
N ALA A 42 5.70 1.23 2.58
CA ALA A 42 5.48 2.68 2.51
C ALA A 42 4.09 3.07 3.02
N VAL A 43 3.07 2.28 2.64
CA VAL A 43 1.71 2.49 3.13
C VAL A 43 1.65 2.30 4.65
N ASN A 44 2.25 1.24 5.16
CA ASN A 44 2.27 0.96 6.60
C ASN A 44 3.00 2.05 7.40
N SER A 45 4.01 2.66 6.79
CA SER A 45 4.73 3.79 7.38
C SER A 45 3.95 5.10 7.26
N GLN A 46 2.81 5.06 6.57
CA GLN A 46 1.97 6.24 6.28
C GLN A 46 2.76 7.35 5.59
N ASN A 47 3.70 6.96 4.75
CA ASN A 47 4.57 7.90 4.02
C ASN A 47 4.04 8.11 2.60
N LYS A 48 3.15 9.09 2.45
CA LYS A 48 2.51 9.40 1.17
C LYS A 48 3.54 9.68 0.06
N LYS A 49 4.61 10.38 0.40
CA LYS A 49 5.65 10.72 -0.57
C LYS A 49 6.32 9.48 -1.14
N ASP A 50 6.65 8.52 -0.29
CA ASP A 50 7.24 7.25 -0.73
C ASP A 50 6.25 6.43 -1.55
N VAL A 51 4.99 6.41 -1.16
CA VAL A 51 3.93 5.72 -1.91
C VAL A 51 3.87 6.26 -3.34
N ILE A 52 3.82 7.59 -3.48
CA ILE A 52 3.77 8.23 -4.80
C ILE A 52 5.02 7.90 -5.61
N LEU A 53 6.20 7.98 -4.99
CA LEU A 53 7.47 7.73 -5.68
C LEU A 53 7.54 6.29 -6.21
N LEU A 54 7.11 5.33 -5.41
CA LEU A 54 7.09 3.92 -5.84
C LEU A 54 6.14 3.70 -7.01
N ILE A 55 4.94 4.28 -6.94
CA ILE A 55 3.95 4.15 -8.02
C ILE A 55 4.47 4.81 -9.30
N GLU A 56 5.06 5.99 -9.20
CA GLU A 56 5.61 6.71 -10.35
C GLU A 56 6.74 5.93 -11.03
N ASN A 57 7.39 5.04 -10.29
CA ASN A 57 8.48 4.21 -10.81
C ASN A 57 8.04 2.78 -11.10
N GLY A 58 6.74 2.54 -11.24
CA GLY A 58 6.21 1.30 -11.79
C GLY A 58 5.75 0.26 -10.78
N ALA A 59 5.67 0.59 -9.48
CA ALA A 59 5.14 -0.35 -8.50
C ALA A 59 3.69 -0.71 -8.84
N ASN A 60 3.35 -1.98 -8.72
CA ASN A 60 1.99 -2.45 -8.97
C ASN A 60 1.12 -2.16 -7.74
N VAL A 61 0.12 -1.27 -7.90
CA VAL A 61 -0.74 -0.84 -6.80
C VAL A 61 -1.60 -1.98 -6.24
N ASN A 62 -1.74 -3.09 -6.98
CA ASN A 62 -2.53 -4.23 -6.56
C ASN A 62 -1.68 -5.44 -6.18
N GLN A 63 -0.36 -5.27 -6.08
CA GLN A 63 0.52 -6.38 -5.72
C GLN A 63 0.24 -6.83 -4.29
N GLN A 64 -0.09 -8.10 -4.14
CA GLN A 64 -0.30 -8.70 -2.82
C GLN A 64 1.06 -9.01 -2.19
N GLY A 65 1.23 -8.60 -0.95
CA GLY A 65 2.45 -8.83 -0.19
C GLY A 65 2.24 -9.91 0.86
N GLU A 66 2.77 -9.69 2.05
CA GLU A 66 2.63 -10.64 3.16
C GLU A 66 1.16 -10.92 3.43
N LEU A 67 0.82 -12.22 3.62
CA LEU A 67 -0.54 -12.70 3.84
C LEU A 67 -1.52 -12.27 2.75
N ASN A 68 -0.99 -11.97 1.57
CA ASN A 68 -1.76 -11.52 0.40
C ASN A 68 -2.51 -10.20 0.60
N PHE A 69 -2.05 -9.36 1.53
CA PHE A 69 -2.60 -8.02 1.70
C PHE A 69 -2.20 -7.12 0.53
N THR A 70 -3.17 -6.36 0.04
CA THR A 70 -2.91 -5.33 -0.98
C THR A 70 -2.61 -3.99 -0.31
N PRO A 71 -1.98 -3.05 -1.03
CA PRO A 71 -1.76 -1.71 -0.48
C PRO A 71 -3.02 -1.01 -0.02
N ILE A 72 -4.14 -1.16 -0.77
CA ILE A 72 -5.40 -0.50 -0.39
C ILE A 72 -5.98 -1.08 0.90
N GLN A 73 -5.78 -2.38 1.16
CA GLN A 73 -6.21 -3.00 2.42
C GLN A 73 -5.45 -2.41 3.59
N ASN A 74 -4.13 -2.30 3.46
CA ASN A 74 -3.29 -1.70 4.51
C ASN A 74 -3.66 -0.23 4.73
N ALA A 75 -3.89 0.51 3.65
CA ALA A 75 -4.27 1.92 3.74
C ALA A 75 -5.61 2.09 4.46
N CYS A 76 -6.59 1.24 4.17
CA CYS A 76 -7.88 1.27 4.85
C CYS A 76 -7.74 0.91 6.32
N PHE A 77 -6.91 -0.08 6.64
CA PHE A 77 -6.65 -0.45 8.04
C PHE A 77 -6.12 0.74 8.84
N TYR A 78 -5.15 1.48 8.29
CA TYR A 78 -4.60 2.65 8.96
C TYR A 78 -5.49 3.88 8.89
N GLY A 79 -6.41 3.92 7.93
CA GLY A 79 -7.35 5.02 7.77
C GLY A 79 -6.74 6.32 7.27
N ASN A 80 -5.64 6.26 6.55
CA ASN A 80 -5.01 7.43 5.96
C ASN A 80 -5.69 7.79 4.64
N LEU A 81 -6.60 8.77 4.68
CA LEU A 81 -7.42 9.14 3.53
C LEU A 81 -6.58 9.58 2.33
N ASP A 82 -5.49 10.31 2.56
CA ASP A 82 -4.63 10.78 1.48
C ASP A 82 -3.99 9.62 0.72
N ILE A 83 -3.50 8.62 1.44
CA ILE A 83 -2.88 7.45 0.81
C ILE A 83 -3.94 6.60 0.11
N ILE A 84 -5.12 6.43 0.73
CA ILE A 84 -6.23 5.71 0.10
C ILE A 84 -6.56 6.36 -1.24
N GLU A 85 -6.66 7.69 -1.27
CA GLU A 85 -6.98 8.42 -2.50
C GLU A 85 -5.90 8.23 -3.57
N VAL A 86 -4.62 8.34 -3.20
CA VAL A 86 -3.52 8.11 -4.13
C VAL A 86 -3.61 6.71 -4.76
N LEU A 87 -3.85 5.70 -3.95
CA LEU A 87 -3.94 4.33 -4.43
C LEU A 87 -5.13 4.15 -5.38
N LEU A 88 -6.29 4.70 -5.01
CA LEU A 88 -7.49 4.61 -5.86
C LEU A 88 -7.30 5.35 -7.19
N GLU A 89 -6.68 6.52 -7.17
CA GLU A 89 -6.38 7.28 -8.38
C GLU A 89 -5.46 6.50 -9.32
N ASN A 90 -4.68 5.58 -8.79
CA ASN A 90 -3.75 4.77 -9.58
C ASN A 90 -4.25 3.36 -9.83
N GLY A 91 -5.55 3.13 -9.67
CA GLY A 91 -6.18 1.87 -10.09
C GLY A 91 -6.24 0.78 -9.02
N ALA A 92 -6.09 1.12 -7.75
CA ALA A 92 -6.25 0.13 -6.68
C ALA A 92 -7.65 -0.45 -6.69
N LYS A 93 -7.72 -1.78 -6.60
CA LYS A 93 -8.99 -2.53 -6.60
C LYS A 93 -9.33 -2.94 -5.18
N PRO A 94 -10.44 -2.41 -4.62
CA PRO A 94 -10.78 -2.70 -3.23
C PRO A 94 -11.37 -4.09 -3.01
N ASN A 95 -11.69 -4.83 -4.08
CA ASN A 95 -12.35 -6.14 -3.97
C ASN A 95 -11.41 -7.34 -4.03
N ILE A 96 -10.10 -7.13 -4.06
CA ILE A 96 -9.13 -8.23 -4.00
C ILE A 96 -9.09 -8.75 -2.56
N LYS A 97 -9.13 -10.07 -2.40
CA LYS A 97 -9.14 -10.69 -1.07
C LYS A 97 -7.73 -11.12 -0.63
N ASN A 98 -7.46 -10.98 0.66
CA ASN A 98 -6.23 -11.46 1.26
C ASN A 98 -6.39 -12.92 1.71
N GLU A 99 -5.37 -13.45 2.38
CA GLU A 99 -5.35 -14.84 2.85
C GLU A 99 -6.51 -15.17 3.78
N PHE A 100 -7.04 -14.18 4.50
CA PHE A 100 -8.17 -14.37 5.41
C PHE A 100 -9.53 -14.28 4.73
N GLY A 101 -9.55 -14.06 3.41
CA GLY A 101 -10.77 -13.90 2.64
C GLY A 101 -11.40 -12.53 2.73
N TYR A 102 -10.68 -11.54 3.25
CA TYR A 102 -11.19 -10.18 3.43
C TYR A 102 -10.67 -9.26 2.31
N ASP A 103 -11.53 -8.35 1.86
CA ASP A 103 -11.14 -7.29 0.94
C ASP A 103 -10.99 -5.95 1.71
N ALA A 104 -10.75 -4.85 0.98
CA ALA A 104 -10.53 -3.57 1.63
C ALA A 104 -11.72 -3.08 2.45
N TYR A 105 -12.93 -3.43 2.04
CA TYR A 105 -14.14 -3.00 2.75
C TYR A 105 -14.21 -3.54 4.18
N HIS A 106 -13.63 -4.71 4.42
CA HIS A 106 -13.57 -5.29 5.76
C HIS A 106 -12.85 -4.34 6.74
N TYR A 107 -11.86 -3.60 6.26
CA TYR A 107 -11.03 -2.75 7.12
C TYR A 107 -11.54 -1.32 7.25
N THR A 108 -12.71 -1.04 6.69
CA THR A 108 -13.31 0.30 6.76
C THR A 108 -14.29 0.47 7.93
N THR A 109 -14.58 -0.60 8.65
CA THR A 109 -15.67 -0.64 9.61
C THR A 109 -15.35 0.05 10.94
N GLU A 110 -16.37 0.23 11.77
CA GLU A 110 -16.22 0.84 13.09
C GLU A 110 -15.42 -0.04 14.06
N GLU A 111 -15.14 -1.28 13.70
CA GLU A 111 -14.22 -2.13 14.45
C GLU A 111 -12.79 -1.60 14.37
N HIS A 112 -12.47 -0.89 13.30
CA HIS A 112 -11.10 -0.40 13.03
C HIS A 112 -10.98 1.10 13.15
N HIS A 113 -12.10 1.83 13.04
CA HIS A 113 -12.10 3.30 12.99
C HIS A 113 -13.30 3.86 13.74
N ASP A 114 -13.21 5.14 14.15
CA ASP A 114 -14.39 5.82 14.65
C ASP A 114 -15.41 5.96 13.52
N LYS A 115 -16.65 6.27 13.90
CA LYS A 115 -17.76 6.34 12.95
C LYS A 115 -17.53 7.32 11.81
N LYS A 116 -16.95 8.48 12.12
CA LYS A 116 -16.67 9.50 11.11
C LYS A 116 -15.65 9.00 10.09
N ARG A 117 -14.52 8.46 10.56
CA ARG A 117 -13.46 7.97 9.70
C ARG A 117 -13.94 6.77 8.86
N SER A 118 -14.67 5.85 9.46
CA SER A 118 -15.27 4.71 8.77
C SER A 118 -16.11 5.19 7.58
N LYS A 119 -16.95 6.18 7.80
CA LYS A 119 -17.80 6.74 6.75
C LYS A 119 -16.98 7.42 5.66
N GLU A 120 -15.96 8.18 6.04
CA GLU A 120 -15.09 8.86 5.08
C GLU A 120 -14.37 7.85 4.17
N ILE A 121 -13.83 6.79 4.75
CA ILE A 121 -13.14 5.75 3.98
C ILE A 121 -14.12 5.07 3.02
N MET A 122 -15.28 4.67 3.52
CA MET A 122 -16.29 4.01 2.70
C MET A 122 -16.75 4.87 1.54
N ASN A 123 -16.99 6.16 1.80
CA ASN A 123 -17.38 7.09 0.75
C ASN A 123 -16.28 7.21 -0.32
N LEU A 124 -15.03 7.25 0.12
CA LEU A 124 -13.90 7.36 -0.79
C LEU A 124 -13.79 6.11 -1.68
N LEU A 125 -13.89 4.93 -1.10
CA LEU A 125 -13.87 3.67 -1.87
C LEU A 125 -15.01 3.63 -2.89
N LYS A 126 -16.20 4.05 -2.50
CA LYS A 126 -17.36 4.06 -3.40
C LYS A 126 -17.23 5.06 -4.53
N SER A 127 -16.56 6.19 -4.29
CA SER A 127 -16.40 7.23 -5.30
C SER A 127 -15.56 6.77 -6.49
N TYR A 128 -14.67 5.81 -6.28
CA TYR A 128 -13.82 5.25 -7.33
C TYR A 128 -14.33 3.94 -7.91
N LYS A 129 -15.44 3.43 -7.41
CA LYS A 129 -15.98 2.12 -7.79
C LYS A 129 -16.20 1.96 -9.29
N TYR A 130 -16.57 3.03 -9.95
CA TYR A 130 -16.93 3.02 -11.37
C TYR A 130 -15.84 3.57 -12.27
N HIS A 131 -14.71 3.88 -11.73
CA HIS A 131 -13.57 4.45 -12.47
C HIS A 131 -12.60 3.33 -12.86
N ARG A 132 -12.95 2.63 -13.91
CA ARG A 132 -12.12 1.52 -14.37
C ARG A 132 -11.78 1.62 -15.81
#